data_d9b0e3fe85b78d8cbf1093b4a4b3b934
#
_entry.id   d9b0e3fe85b78d8cbf1093b4a4b3b934
#
_cell.length_a   1.000
_cell.length_b   1.000
_cell.length_c   1.000
_cell.angle_alpha   90.00
_cell.angle_beta   90.00
_cell.angle_gamma   90.00
#
_symmetry.space_group_name_H-M   'P 1'
#
loop_
_entity.id
_entity.type
_entity.pdbx_description
1 polymer ?
#
loop_
_entity_poly.entity_id
_entity_poly.type
_entity_poly.pdbx_seq_one_letter_code
_entity_poly.pdbx_strand_id
1 'polypeptide(L)'
;QGALMAPTEVLAEQHHAGISSLLDGLQVPGDADEGSLFEGLASERPLRVELLTNRTTAANRRKLAEALLDGSVDVLIGTHALIEGSVAFKSLGVVVIDEQHRFGVEQRAALRSKGADGTTPDVLVMTATPIPRTAAMTVYGDLDVSVLDELPPGRTPIRTEWVRTEGGDDPEAEAPVWDHVRAEVAAGRQAYVVCPLVEE
;
A
#
# COMPACT_ATOMS: atom_id res chain seq x y z
N GLN A 1 -4.33 -1.34 -16.38
CA GLN A 1 -4.11 -0.50 -15.21
C GLN A 1 -3.95 -1.34 -13.95
N GLY A 2 -3.21 -0.81 -12.95
CA GLY A 2 -3.04 -1.42 -11.65
C GLY A 2 -3.55 -0.52 -10.53
N ALA A 3 -3.98 -1.14 -9.42
CA ALA A 3 -4.39 -0.42 -8.22
C ALA A 3 -3.66 -0.99 -6.99
N LEU A 4 -3.13 -0.15 -6.11
CA LEU A 4 -2.56 -0.54 -4.83
C LEU A 4 -3.28 0.16 -3.69
N MET A 5 -3.84 -0.63 -2.80
CA MET A 5 -4.56 -0.14 -1.64
C MET A 5 -3.75 -0.32 -0.37
N ALA A 6 -3.51 0.77 0.35
CA ALA A 6 -2.82 0.80 1.63
C ALA A 6 -3.79 1.18 2.77
N PRO A 7 -3.55 0.71 4.00
CA PRO A 7 -4.46 0.94 5.13
C PRO A 7 -4.45 2.37 5.66
N THR A 8 -3.37 3.12 5.43
CA THR A 8 -3.20 4.50 5.92
C THR A 8 -2.66 5.41 4.83
N GLU A 9 -2.88 6.71 4.97
CA GLU A 9 -2.34 7.72 4.04
C GLU A 9 -0.80 7.71 4.01
N VAL A 10 -0.16 7.54 5.16
CA VAL A 10 1.30 7.48 5.26
C VAL A 10 1.86 6.30 4.47
N LEU A 11 1.25 5.13 4.58
CA LEU A 11 1.67 3.96 3.81
C LEU A 11 1.38 4.13 2.31
N ALA A 12 0.26 4.75 1.96
CA ALA A 12 -0.04 5.06 0.56
C ALA A 12 1.00 6.02 -0.04
N GLU A 13 1.40 7.05 0.70
CA GLU A 13 2.46 7.99 0.30
C GLU A 13 3.82 7.29 0.17
N GLN A 14 4.16 6.38 1.10
CA GLN A 14 5.40 5.58 1.03
C GLN A 14 5.40 4.65 -0.20
N HIS A 15 4.31 3.93 -0.44
CA HIS A 15 4.19 3.09 -1.63
C HIS A 15 4.25 3.92 -2.91
N HIS A 16 3.59 5.08 -2.95
CA HIS A 16 3.65 5.97 -4.10
C HIS A 16 5.09 6.40 -4.40
N ALA A 17 5.83 6.88 -3.40
CA ALA A 17 7.22 7.30 -3.57
C ALA A 17 8.12 6.13 -4.04
N GLY A 18 8.00 4.96 -3.40
CA GLY A 18 8.80 3.79 -3.74
C GLY A 18 8.50 3.24 -5.13
N ILE A 19 7.23 3.09 -5.48
CA ILE A 19 6.81 2.56 -6.77
C ILE A 19 7.10 3.55 -7.90
N SER A 20 6.86 4.85 -7.70
CA SER A 20 7.22 5.87 -8.67
C SER A 20 8.72 5.84 -8.99
N SER A 21 9.57 5.71 -7.96
CA SER A 21 11.02 5.59 -8.14
C SER A 21 11.43 4.29 -8.83
N LEU A 22 10.75 3.18 -8.53
CA LEU A 22 11.04 1.87 -9.13
C LEU A 22 10.68 1.82 -10.62
N LEU A 23 9.58 2.47 -10.98
CA LEU A 23 9.03 2.48 -12.34
C LEU A 23 9.50 3.69 -13.16
N ASP A 24 10.36 4.53 -12.59
CA ASP A 24 10.92 5.71 -13.29
C ASP A 24 11.69 5.29 -14.54
N GLY A 25 11.43 6.00 -15.62
CA GLY A 25 12.03 5.70 -16.93
C GLY A 25 11.37 4.56 -17.72
N LEU A 26 10.38 3.84 -17.16
CA LEU A 26 9.61 2.87 -17.94
C LEU A 26 8.65 3.57 -18.89
N GLN A 27 8.55 3.01 -20.10
CA GLN A 27 7.66 3.47 -21.16
C GLN A 27 6.52 2.46 -21.34
N VAL A 28 5.35 2.96 -21.64
CA VAL A 28 4.17 2.17 -22.00
C VAL A 28 3.65 2.61 -23.36
N PRO A 29 2.96 1.73 -24.10
CA PRO A 29 2.32 2.13 -25.35
C PRO A 29 1.34 3.29 -25.10
N GLY A 30 1.48 4.39 -25.84
CA GLY A 30 0.49 5.46 -25.88
C GLY A 30 -0.72 5.05 -26.74
N ASP A 31 -1.79 5.81 -26.64
CA ASP A 31 -2.91 5.63 -27.55
C ASP A 31 -2.41 5.85 -28.99
N ALA A 32 -2.77 4.93 -29.89
CA ALA A 32 -2.54 5.14 -31.31
C ALA A 32 -3.37 6.36 -31.74
N ASP A 33 -2.71 7.38 -32.26
CA ASP A 33 -3.41 8.51 -32.88
C ASP A 33 -4.27 7.96 -34.03
N GLU A 34 -5.56 7.87 -33.84
CA GLU A 34 -6.53 7.57 -34.90
C GLU A 34 -6.44 8.69 -35.95
N GLY A 35 -5.73 8.44 -37.04
CA GLY A 35 -5.54 9.38 -38.14
C GLY A 35 -4.10 9.82 -38.39
N SER A 36 -3.12 9.28 -37.68
CA SER A 36 -1.71 9.47 -38.03
C SER A 36 -1.36 8.69 -39.29
N LEU A 37 -0.60 9.31 -40.19
CA LEU A 37 -0.06 8.67 -41.42
C LEU A 37 0.87 7.46 -41.13
N PHE A 38 1.16 7.21 -39.87
CA PHE A 38 1.97 6.12 -39.34
C PHE A 38 1.10 5.18 -38.42
N GLU A 39 -0.05 4.73 -38.94
CA GLU A 39 -0.82 3.67 -38.30
C GLU A 39 0.08 2.46 -38.02
N GLY A 40 0.40 2.22 -36.75
CA GLY A 40 1.19 1.07 -36.30
C GLY A 40 2.44 1.41 -35.50
N LEU A 41 2.87 2.65 -35.41
CA LEU A 41 3.87 3.10 -34.44
C LEU A 41 3.15 3.71 -33.25
N ALA A 42 2.79 2.87 -32.26
CA ALA A 42 2.32 3.35 -30.98
C ALA A 42 3.39 4.29 -30.40
N SER A 43 3.06 5.55 -30.17
CA SER A 43 3.95 6.45 -29.47
C SER A 43 4.15 5.91 -28.05
N GLU A 44 5.38 5.75 -27.59
CA GLU A 44 5.65 5.40 -26.22
C GLU A 44 5.45 6.64 -25.33
N ARG A 45 4.82 6.44 -24.17
CA ARG A 45 4.69 7.47 -23.14
C ARG A 45 5.25 6.98 -21.80
N PRO A 46 5.73 7.87 -20.93
CA PRO A 46 6.14 7.49 -19.58
C PRO A 46 4.98 6.83 -18.82
N LEU A 47 5.29 5.79 -18.05
CA LEU A 47 4.35 5.16 -17.13
C LEU A 47 3.97 6.16 -16.04
N ARG A 48 2.66 6.29 -15.78
CA ARG A 48 2.13 7.27 -14.84
C ARG A 48 1.57 6.62 -13.60
N VAL A 49 2.16 6.98 -12.44
CA VAL A 49 1.73 6.56 -11.10
C VAL A 49 1.08 7.74 -10.40
N GLU A 50 -0.11 7.55 -9.84
CA GLU A 50 -0.86 8.59 -9.15
C GLU A 50 -1.28 8.17 -7.74
N LEU A 51 -1.49 9.16 -6.87
CA LEU A 51 -1.88 8.97 -5.47
C LEU A 51 -3.28 9.54 -5.21
N LEU A 52 -4.15 8.72 -4.60
CA LEU A 52 -5.48 9.11 -4.17
C LEU A 52 -5.66 8.87 -2.67
N THR A 53 -5.77 9.95 -1.90
CA THR A 53 -6.05 9.92 -0.47
C THR A 53 -7.23 10.85 -0.12
N ASN A 54 -7.63 10.87 1.13
CA ASN A 54 -8.65 11.82 1.60
C ASN A 54 -8.20 13.29 1.49
N ARG A 55 -6.89 13.55 1.43
CA ARG A 55 -6.33 14.89 1.24
C ARG A 55 -6.38 15.38 -0.21
N THR A 56 -6.66 14.49 -1.16
CA THR A 56 -6.79 14.86 -2.57
C THR A 56 -7.96 15.81 -2.75
N THR A 57 -7.71 17.02 -3.27
CA THR A 57 -8.74 18.04 -3.48
C THR A 57 -9.80 17.57 -4.47
N ALA A 58 -11.01 18.09 -4.36
CA ALA A 58 -12.12 17.72 -5.26
C ALA A 58 -11.79 17.97 -6.75
N ALA A 59 -11.03 19.04 -7.05
CA ALA A 59 -10.60 19.35 -8.41
C ALA A 59 -9.60 18.30 -8.95
N ASN A 60 -8.62 17.92 -8.14
CA ASN A 60 -7.63 16.90 -8.52
C ASN A 60 -8.27 15.51 -8.60
N ARG A 61 -9.20 15.20 -7.69
CA ARG A 61 -9.96 13.94 -7.72
C ARG A 61 -10.75 13.78 -9.03
N ARG A 62 -11.36 14.85 -9.52
CA ARG A 62 -12.08 14.84 -10.81
C ARG A 62 -11.13 14.61 -11.98
N LYS A 63 -10.02 15.35 -12.06
CA LYS A 63 -8.98 15.15 -13.10
C LYS A 63 -8.42 13.73 -13.10
N LEU A 64 -8.20 13.19 -11.90
CA LEU A 64 -7.71 11.83 -11.74
C LEU A 64 -8.74 10.80 -12.20
N ALA A 65 -10.02 11.00 -11.89
CA ALA A 65 -11.11 10.14 -12.35
C ALA A 65 -11.23 10.13 -13.89
N GLU A 66 -11.10 11.28 -14.53
CA GLU A 66 -11.05 11.40 -16.00
C GLU A 66 -9.85 10.65 -16.58
N ALA A 67 -8.66 10.84 -16.00
CA ALA A 67 -7.42 10.19 -16.43
C ALA A 67 -7.40 8.66 -16.18
N LEU A 68 -8.16 8.15 -15.22
CA LEU A 68 -8.35 6.71 -15.04
C LEU A 68 -9.28 6.13 -16.11
N LEU A 69 -10.34 6.86 -16.46
CA LEU A 69 -11.31 6.43 -17.48
C LEU A 69 -10.74 6.47 -18.91
N ASP A 70 -9.88 7.44 -19.22
CA ASP A 70 -9.22 7.51 -20.52
C ASP A 70 -8.00 6.57 -20.62
N GLY A 71 -7.50 6.06 -19.50
CA GLY A 71 -6.37 5.12 -19.44
C GLY A 71 -5.01 5.79 -19.39
N SER A 72 -4.93 7.11 -19.20
CA SER A 72 -3.67 7.85 -19.10
C SER A 72 -2.96 7.68 -17.74
N VAL A 73 -3.60 7.10 -16.74
CA VAL A 73 -3.00 6.64 -15.47
C VAL A 73 -2.83 5.13 -15.51
N ASP A 74 -1.62 4.65 -15.26
CA ASP A 74 -1.29 3.23 -15.31
C ASP A 74 -1.39 2.55 -13.96
N VAL A 75 -0.96 3.25 -12.89
CA VAL A 75 -1.01 2.74 -11.52
C VAL A 75 -1.63 3.78 -10.61
N LEU A 76 -2.67 3.39 -9.88
CA LEU A 76 -3.28 4.21 -8.85
C LEU A 76 -2.99 3.64 -7.47
N ILE A 77 -2.38 4.44 -6.61
CA ILE A 77 -2.10 4.08 -5.22
C ILE A 77 -2.98 4.93 -4.31
N GLY A 78 -3.51 4.33 -3.25
CA GLY A 78 -4.33 5.10 -2.32
C GLY A 78 -4.83 4.28 -1.14
N THR A 79 -5.76 4.89 -0.41
CA THR A 79 -6.42 4.27 0.74
C THR A 79 -7.80 3.71 0.33
N HIS A 80 -8.70 3.56 1.29
CA HIS A 80 -10.09 3.20 1.03
C HIS A 80 -10.81 4.11 0.00
N ALA A 81 -10.28 5.30 -0.27
CA ALA A 81 -10.77 6.18 -1.33
C ALA A 81 -10.82 5.50 -2.72
N LEU A 82 -9.98 4.46 -2.96
CA LEU A 82 -10.01 3.65 -4.18
C LEU A 82 -11.30 2.86 -4.38
N ILE A 83 -12.04 2.59 -3.30
CA ILE A 83 -13.27 1.79 -3.33
C ILE A 83 -14.48 2.66 -3.65
N GLU A 84 -14.37 3.97 -3.46
CA GLU A 84 -15.46 4.89 -3.71
C GLU A 84 -16.02 4.74 -5.14
N GLY A 85 -17.34 4.90 -5.28
CA GLY A 85 -18.03 4.74 -6.55
C GLY A 85 -17.59 5.72 -7.66
N SER A 86 -16.95 6.82 -7.27
CA SER A 86 -16.41 7.83 -8.20
C SER A 86 -15.10 7.39 -8.89
N VAL A 87 -14.46 6.32 -8.43
CA VAL A 87 -13.23 5.77 -9.01
C VAL A 87 -13.60 4.63 -9.96
N ALA A 88 -13.41 4.84 -11.24
CA ALA A 88 -13.61 3.84 -12.29
C ALA A 88 -12.35 3.78 -13.17
N PHE A 89 -12.00 2.59 -13.62
CA PHE A 89 -10.84 2.32 -14.47
C PHE A 89 -11.28 1.98 -15.89
N LYS A 90 -10.49 2.36 -16.90
CA LYS A 90 -10.67 1.93 -18.29
C LYS A 90 -10.46 0.42 -18.42
N SER A 91 -9.40 -0.11 -17.79
CA SER A 91 -9.07 -1.54 -17.82
C SER A 91 -8.20 -1.90 -16.60
N LEU A 92 -8.84 -2.30 -15.50
CA LEU A 92 -8.15 -2.72 -14.29
C LEU A 92 -7.79 -4.20 -14.41
N GLY A 93 -6.49 -4.52 -14.46
CA GLY A 93 -5.99 -5.89 -14.59
C GLY A 93 -5.38 -6.46 -13.31
N VAL A 94 -4.85 -5.62 -12.41
CA VAL A 94 -4.24 -6.08 -11.17
C VAL A 94 -4.60 -5.17 -10.00
N VAL A 95 -4.86 -5.78 -8.85
CA VAL A 95 -5.12 -5.11 -7.58
C VAL A 95 -4.18 -5.66 -6.51
N VAL A 96 -3.45 -4.78 -5.86
CA VAL A 96 -2.61 -5.11 -4.71
C VAL A 96 -3.24 -4.54 -3.45
N ILE A 97 -3.38 -5.35 -2.41
CA ILE A 97 -3.94 -4.95 -1.11
C ILE A 97 -2.88 -5.19 -0.04
N ASP A 98 -2.39 -4.12 0.56
CA ASP A 98 -1.43 -4.19 1.63
C ASP A 98 -2.13 -4.22 3.00
N GLU A 99 -1.55 -4.97 3.97
CA GLU A 99 -2.08 -5.14 5.33
C GLU A 99 -3.57 -5.53 5.34
N GLN A 100 -3.87 -6.63 4.70
CA GLN A 100 -5.21 -7.16 4.44
C GLN A 100 -6.14 -7.19 5.66
N HIS A 101 -5.63 -7.44 6.86
CA HIS A 101 -6.43 -7.56 8.09
C HIS A 101 -7.22 -6.28 8.42
N ARG A 102 -6.85 -5.15 7.81
CA ARG A 102 -7.52 -3.86 7.94
C ARG A 102 -8.68 -3.66 6.97
N PHE A 103 -8.89 -4.60 6.02
CA PHE A 103 -9.91 -4.47 4.98
C PHE A 103 -10.94 -5.60 5.08
N GLY A 104 -12.22 -5.23 5.09
CA GLY A 104 -13.34 -6.18 5.11
C GLY A 104 -13.53 -6.94 3.79
N VAL A 105 -14.34 -8.00 3.84
CA VAL A 105 -14.69 -8.82 2.65
C VAL A 105 -15.38 -7.98 1.58
N GLU A 106 -16.26 -7.06 1.98
CA GLU A 106 -17.02 -6.19 1.07
C GLU A 106 -16.11 -5.24 0.28
N GLN A 107 -15.08 -4.71 0.92
CA GLN A 107 -14.14 -3.79 0.28
C GLN A 107 -13.32 -4.47 -0.81
N ARG A 108 -12.95 -5.73 -0.61
CA ARG A 108 -12.25 -6.53 -1.62
C ARG A 108 -13.18 -6.91 -2.78
N ALA A 109 -14.43 -7.25 -2.48
CA ALA A 109 -15.43 -7.51 -3.50
C ALA A 109 -15.69 -6.27 -4.38
N ALA A 110 -15.73 -5.08 -3.77
CA ALA A 110 -15.88 -3.82 -4.48
C ALA A 110 -14.71 -3.52 -5.44
N LEU A 111 -13.47 -3.86 -5.07
CA LEU A 111 -12.32 -3.72 -5.98
C LEU A 111 -12.36 -4.73 -7.11
N ARG A 112 -12.75 -5.98 -6.82
CA ARG A 112 -12.93 -7.01 -7.87
C ARG A 112 -13.98 -6.63 -8.91
N SER A 113 -15.03 -5.93 -8.49
CA SER A 113 -16.10 -5.48 -9.39
C SER A 113 -15.73 -4.29 -10.29
N LYS A 114 -14.55 -3.69 -10.10
CA LYS A 114 -14.07 -2.55 -10.91
C LYS A 114 -13.32 -2.96 -12.18
N GLY A 115 -13.21 -4.25 -12.48
CA GLY A 115 -12.69 -4.73 -13.76
C GLY A 115 -13.56 -4.25 -14.93
N ALA A 116 -12.93 -3.95 -16.06
CA ALA A 116 -13.63 -3.54 -17.27
C ALA A 116 -14.33 -4.75 -17.92
N ASP A 117 -15.48 -4.51 -18.55
CA ASP A 117 -16.19 -5.47 -19.40
C ASP A 117 -16.46 -6.85 -18.77
N GLY A 118 -16.69 -6.90 -17.45
CA GLY A 118 -16.97 -8.14 -16.74
C GLY A 118 -15.72 -8.99 -16.47
N THR A 119 -14.52 -8.49 -16.75
CA THR A 119 -13.26 -9.13 -16.36
C THR A 119 -13.01 -8.91 -14.86
N THR A 120 -12.48 -9.92 -14.18
CA THR A 120 -12.05 -9.82 -12.79
C THR A 120 -10.55 -9.56 -12.77
N PRO A 121 -10.07 -8.49 -12.12
CA PRO A 121 -8.64 -8.25 -12.00
C PRO A 121 -8.00 -9.32 -11.12
N ASP A 122 -6.74 -9.64 -11.38
CA ASP A 122 -5.92 -10.44 -10.49
C ASP A 122 -5.71 -9.70 -9.16
N VAL A 123 -5.79 -10.42 -8.05
CA VAL A 123 -5.70 -9.81 -6.72
C VAL A 123 -4.53 -10.40 -5.94
N LEU A 124 -3.55 -9.56 -5.62
CA LEU A 124 -2.48 -9.87 -4.69
C LEU A 124 -2.80 -9.26 -3.32
N VAL A 125 -2.78 -10.10 -2.31
CA VAL A 125 -2.97 -9.67 -0.94
C VAL A 125 -1.68 -9.87 -0.16
N MET A 126 -1.22 -8.83 0.51
CA MET A 126 0.01 -8.85 1.30
C MET A 126 -0.30 -8.63 2.78
N THR A 127 0.44 -9.30 3.66
CA THR A 127 0.38 -9.06 5.11
C THR A 127 1.68 -9.47 5.77
N ALA A 128 2.11 -8.69 6.75
CA ALA A 128 3.25 -9.04 7.60
C ALA A 128 2.88 -9.97 8.76
N THR A 129 1.58 -10.13 9.07
CA THR A 129 1.11 -11.04 10.10
C THR A 129 0.72 -12.38 9.47
N PRO A 130 1.46 -13.48 9.73
CA PRO A 130 1.15 -14.77 9.15
C PRO A 130 -0.22 -15.25 9.64
N ILE A 131 -1.18 -15.37 8.74
CA ILE A 131 -2.45 -16.04 9.01
C ILE A 131 -2.23 -17.52 8.76
N PRO A 132 -2.52 -18.42 9.70
CA PRO A 132 -2.42 -19.84 9.45
C PRO A 132 -3.17 -20.22 8.17
N ARG A 133 -2.55 -21.04 7.32
CA ARG A 133 -3.10 -21.42 5.99
C ARG A 133 -4.55 -21.92 6.08
N THR A 134 -4.87 -22.68 7.12
CA THR A 134 -6.22 -23.18 7.38
C THR A 134 -7.22 -22.05 7.63
N ALA A 135 -6.84 -21.01 8.39
CA ALA A 135 -7.69 -19.84 8.62
C ALA A 135 -7.81 -18.99 7.34
N ALA A 136 -6.74 -18.85 6.57
CA ALA A 136 -6.77 -18.16 5.29
C ALA A 136 -7.71 -18.85 4.29
N MET A 137 -7.67 -20.17 4.17
CA MET A 137 -8.57 -20.96 3.31
C MET A 137 -10.04 -20.83 3.74
N THR A 138 -10.32 -20.77 5.05
CA THR A 138 -11.68 -20.63 5.57
C THR A 138 -12.29 -19.25 5.26
N VAL A 139 -11.45 -18.22 5.27
CA VAL A 139 -11.91 -16.82 5.10
C VAL A 139 -11.85 -16.36 3.64
N TYR A 140 -10.92 -16.91 2.85
CA TYR A 140 -10.58 -16.39 1.52
C TYR A 140 -10.83 -17.37 0.37
N GLY A 141 -11.16 -18.61 0.69
CA GLY A 141 -11.34 -19.65 -0.32
C GLY A 141 -10.01 -20.15 -0.91
N ASP A 142 -10.02 -20.42 -2.19
CA ASP A 142 -8.89 -21.00 -2.93
C ASP A 142 -7.87 -19.90 -3.27
N LEU A 143 -6.91 -19.67 -2.37
CA LEU A 143 -5.79 -18.73 -2.57
C LEU A 143 -4.47 -19.51 -2.66
N ASP A 144 -3.68 -19.17 -3.65
CA ASP A 144 -2.26 -19.51 -3.67
C ASP A 144 -1.50 -18.65 -2.66
N VAL A 145 -0.71 -19.28 -1.80
CA VAL A 145 0.03 -18.60 -0.74
C VAL A 145 1.52 -18.72 -1.00
N SER A 146 2.17 -17.56 -1.12
CA SER A 146 3.62 -17.44 -1.16
C SER A 146 4.12 -16.81 0.15
N VAL A 147 5.18 -17.37 0.73
CA VAL A 147 5.79 -16.88 1.97
C VAL A 147 7.18 -16.36 1.67
N LEU A 148 7.45 -15.11 2.09
CA LEU A 148 8.78 -14.51 2.07
C LEU A 148 9.37 -14.68 3.48
N ASP A 149 10.22 -15.68 3.66
CA ASP A 149 10.80 -16.07 4.96
C ASP A 149 12.24 -15.56 5.16
N GLU A 150 12.78 -14.86 4.18
CA GLU A 150 14.11 -14.26 4.25
C GLU A 150 14.03 -12.74 4.54
N LEU A 151 14.93 -12.27 5.39
CA LEU A 151 15.09 -10.83 5.61
C LEU A 151 15.88 -10.19 4.46
N PRO A 152 15.56 -8.93 4.10
CA PRO A 152 16.35 -8.20 3.11
C PRO A 152 17.83 -8.15 3.49
N PRO A 153 18.75 -8.19 2.51
CA PRO A 153 20.17 -8.08 2.76
C PRO A 153 20.53 -6.83 3.58
N GLY A 154 21.39 -6.98 4.58
CA GLY A 154 21.88 -5.88 5.43
C GLY A 154 20.96 -5.52 6.60
N ARG A 155 19.85 -6.20 6.80
CA ARG A 155 19.01 -5.99 7.97
C ARG A 155 19.58 -6.76 9.18
N THR A 156 19.94 -6.03 10.23
CA THR A 156 20.33 -6.64 11.50
C THR A 156 19.12 -7.14 12.27
N PRO A 157 19.22 -8.29 12.97
CA PRO A 157 18.13 -8.77 13.81
C PRO A 157 17.71 -7.75 14.87
N ILE A 158 16.41 -7.63 15.09
CA ILE A 158 15.87 -6.79 16.15
C ILE A 158 16.07 -7.52 17.49
N ARG A 159 16.66 -6.84 18.47
CA ARG A 159 16.74 -7.31 19.84
C ARG A 159 15.55 -6.77 20.62
N THR A 160 14.71 -7.67 21.12
CA THR A 160 13.56 -7.31 21.97
C THR A 160 13.85 -7.69 23.39
N GLU A 161 13.70 -6.75 24.31
CA GLU A 161 13.82 -6.97 25.74
C GLU A 161 12.49 -6.63 26.43
N TRP A 162 12.12 -7.44 27.39
CA TRP A 162 10.94 -7.20 28.19
C TRP A 162 11.37 -6.82 29.62
N VAL A 163 11.06 -5.61 30.02
CA VAL A 163 11.27 -5.12 31.39
C VAL A 163 9.94 -5.18 32.12
N ARG A 164 9.93 -5.91 33.22
CA ARG A 164 8.72 -6.06 34.04
C ARG A 164 8.70 -4.97 35.09
N THR A 165 7.63 -4.19 35.15
CA THR A 165 7.35 -3.23 36.21
C THR A 165 6.27 -3.82 37.12
N GLU A 166 6.45 -3.76 38.44
CA GLU A 166 5.46 -4.24 39.42
C GLU A 166 4.42 -3.13 39.68
N GLY A 167 3.34 -3.11 38.86
CA GLY A 167 2.09 -2.41 39.16
C GLY A 167 2.16 -0.89 39.23
N GLY A 168 2.43 -0.22 38.13
CA GLY A 168 2.44 1.25 38.02
C GLY A 168 3.82 1.81 37.66
N ASP A 169 4.05 3.07 37.96
CA ASP A 169 5.34 3.70 37.74
C ASP A 169 6.42 3.05 38.62
N ASP A 170 7.35 2.34 38.02
CA ASP A 170 8.51 1.72 38.70
C ASP A 170 9.81 2.35 38.11
N PRO A 171 10.22 3.51 38.66
CA PRO A 171 11.38 4.25 38.15
C PRO A 171 12.69 3.46 38.21
N GLU A 172 12.84 2.52 39.17
CA GLU A 172 14.06 1.72 39.30
C GLU A 172 14.14 0.66 38.19
N ALA A 173 13.03 0.00 37.88
CA ALA A 173 12.96 -0.97 36.80
C ALA A 173 13.06 -0.30 35.41
N GLU A 174 12.55 0.91 35.27
CA GLU A 174 12.58 1.66 34.00
C GLU A 174 13.91 2.38 33.74
N ALA A 175 14.68 2.70 34.78
CA ALA A 175 15.92 3.48 34.64
C ALA A 175 16.88 2.91 33.57
N PRO A 176 17.14 1.59 33.49
CA PRO A 176 18.01 1.03 32.46
C PRO A 176 17.49 1.23 31.04
N VAL A 177 16.16 1.22 30.85
CA VAL A 177 15.51 1.46 29.54
C VAL A 177 15.76 2.89 29.09
N TRP A 178 15.54 3.84 29.99
CA TRP A 178 15.75 5.26 29.71
C TRP A 178 17.23 5.61 29.52
N ASP A 179 18.13 4.94 30.23
CA ASP A 179 19.57 5.11 30.03
C ASP A 179 19.99 4.58 28.65
N HIS A 180 19.44 3.45 28.23
CA HIS A 180 19.67 2.93 26.88
C HIS A 180 19.15 3.89 25.80
N VAL A 181 17.93 4.42 25.94
CA VAL A 181 17.36 5.42 25.04
C VAL A 181 18.26 6.65 24.95
N ARG A 182 18.74 7.19 26.08
CA ARG A 182 19.65 8.35 26.09
C ARG A 182 20.96 8.06 25.37
N ALA A 183 21.52 6.87 25.57
CA ALA A 183 22.76 6.45 24.90
C ALA A 183 22.58 6.33 23.38
N GLU A 184 21.45 5.76 22.93
CA GLU A 184 21.14 5.64 21.52
C GLU A 184 20.95 7.00 20.84
N VAL A 185 20.22 7.91 21.50
CA VAL A 185 20.04 9.30 21.02
C VAL A 185 21.36 10.06 20.97
N ALA A 186 22.20 9.91 22.00
CA ALA A 186 23.52 10.53 22.02
C ALA A 186 24.45 10.00 20.91
N ALA A 187 24.23 8.76 20.46
CA ALA A 187 24.94 8.15 19.33
C ALA A 187 24.33 8.55 17.96
N GLY A 188 23.39 9.48 17.92
CA GLY A 188 22.74 9.98 16.68
C GLY A 188 21.64 9.06 16.14
N ARG A 189 21.20 8.07 16.91
CA ARG A 189 20.07 7.20 16.55
C ARG A 189 18.74 7.78 17.04
N GLN A 190 17.62 7.24 16.57
CA GLN A 190 16.27 7.68 16.94
C GLN A 190 15.61 6.67 17.88
N ALA A 191 14.80 7.17 18.79
CA ALA A 191 13.99 6.36 19.67
C ALA A 191 12.51 6.77 19.57
N TYR A 192 11.60 5.80 19.58
CA TYR A 192 10.16 6.02 19.61
C TYR A 192 9.61 5.47 20.92
N VAL A 193 8.89 6.29 21.65
CA VAL A 193 8.19 5.89 22.87
C VAL A 193 6.70 5.87 22.57
N VAL A 194 6.07 4.70 22.74
CA VAL A 194 4.64 4.53 22.50
C VAL A 194 3.95 4.30 23.84
N CYS A 195 3.08 5.23 24.21
CA CYS A 195 2.27 5.14 25.40
C CYS A 195 0.80 4.94 25.02
N PRO A 196 0.03 4.13 25.80
CA PRO A 196 -1.41 4.07 25.63
C PRO A 196 -2.03 5.43 25.99
N LEU A 197 -3.17 5.73 25.35
CA LEU A 197 -3.98 6.89 25.76
C LEU A 197 -4.56 6.59 27.14
N VAL A 198 -4.34 7.48 28.10
CA VAL A 198 -5.01 7.42 29.39
C VAL A 198 -6.37 8.08 29.20
N GLU A 199 -7.45 7.29 29.23
CA GLU A 199 -8.82 7.83 29.31
C GLU A 199 -9.00 8.40 30.72
N GLU A 200 -9.39 9.68 30.81
CA GLU A 200 -9.82 10.34 32.05
C GLU A 200 -11.25 9.91 32.44
#